data_f983dcb1ad8f7fd4a51902781dd4e3ff
#
_entry.id   f983dcb1ad8f7fd4a51902781dd4e3ff
#
_cell.length_a   1.000
_cell.length_b   1.000
_cell.length_c   1.000
_cell.angle_alpha   90.00
_cell.angle_beta   90.00
_cell.angle_gamma   90.00
#
_symmetry.space_group_name_H-M   'P 1'
#
loop_
_entity.id
_entity.type
_entity.pdbx_description
1 polymer ?
#
loop_
_entity_poly.entity_id
_entity_poly.type
_entity_poly.pdbx_seq_one_letter_code
_entity_poly.pdbx_strand_id
1 'polypeptide(L)'
;MSTARKQQEKEKDPTLNAQASKRKARGSHCQRGKGNRRRSKLTITNPDAAGIDVGSQVHYVAVPEGRAEESVRSFGAYTAQLDELVQWLKDCGIKTVAMESTGVYWIPLYQKLEEAGFEVLLVDARQAKHVPGRKSDVQDCQWLQQLHSYGLLRAAFRPEDPICRLRTLQRHRKSLVEFAAMWVQHMQKALNEMNLHLHHVLSDISGLSGMAILDAILAGERDPRKLASLAHYRVQKSQAQIEAALTGDYRPELLFVLRQSLQNYRQVQQQITQCDLSIEKQLAKMTDCKNPSQAAEPTPPSQDLGAGKSGKRKPPVALEISLAGHLKRILGVDLTTIPGLNVLAILTLLSEIGTNMAKWRNDKAFVSWMGLSPNNKISGQRVLSSRTRKVVNRAATILRLAAMIVGKTNTPLGSFYRRKRAQLGGPKAVTATARKLGCLIYRLIKNGQGYNEPDMHTYELKYKDQILNSLRKRANTFGFDLVELPKAA
;
A
#
# COMPACT_ATOMS: atom_id res chain seq x y z
N MET A 1 3.08 25.49 -46.99
CA MET A 1 3.75 26.79 -47.25
C MET A 1 4.47 27.15 -45.98
N SER A 2 5.72 26.88 -45.96
CA SER A 2 6.94 27.70 -46.10
C SER A 2 7.36 28.28 -44.74
N THR A 3 8.25 27.66 -44.00
CA THR A 3 9.73 27.70 -43.99
C THR A 3 10.33 29.09 -44.02
N ALA A 4 11.12 29.42 -43.01
CA ALA A 4 12.44 30.05 -43.15
C ALA A 4 13.02 30.38 -41.76
N ARG A 5 14.07 29.69 -41.39
CA ARG A 5 15.44 30.21 -41.27
C ARG A 5 15.64 31.50 -40.47
N LYS A 6 16.28 31.38 -39.30
CA LYS A 6 17.33 32.32 -38.88
C LYS A 6 18.43 31.60 -38.13
N GLN A 7 19.56 31.38 -38.83
CA GLN A 7 20.90 31.25 -38.26
C GLN A 7 21.35 32.63 -37.78
N GLN A 8 21.92 32.73 -36.62
CA GLN A 8 22.78 33.83 -36.21
C GLN A 8 24.09 33.24 -35.65
N GLU A 9 25.13 33.52 -36.39
CA GLU A 9 26.53 33.41 -36.01
C GLU A 9 26.79 34.17 -34.73
N LYS A 10 27.58 33.59 -33.81
CA LYS A 10 28.28 34.34 -32.75
C LYS A 10 29.78 34.16 -32.97
N GLU A 11 30.39 35.29 -33.28
CA GLU A 11 31.82 35.52 -33.35
C GLU A 11 32.55 35.03 -32.10
N LYS A 12 33.72 34.46 -32.36
CA LYS A 12 34.68 34.02 -31.32
C LYS A 12 35.56 35.20 -30.93
N ASP A 13 35.56 35.58 -29.68
CA ASP A 13 36.49 36.54 -29.07
C ASP A 13 37.82 35.85 -28.76
N PRO A 14 39.00 36.39 -29.22
CA PRO A 14 40.28 35.67 -29.12
C PRO A 14 41.08 35.87 -27.81
N THR A 15 40.53 36.46 -26.76
CA THR A 15 41.32 36.92 -25.60
C THR A 15 41.35 35.97 -24.40
N LEU A 16 40.79 34.74 -24.49
CA LEU A 16 40.74 33.81 -23.35
C LEU A 16 41.72 32.61 -23.42
N ASN A 17 42.72 32.66 -24.31
CA ASN A 17 43.66 31.52 -24.52
C ASN A 17 45.08 31.73 -23.97
N ALA A 18 45.31 32.66 -23.02
CA ALA A 18 46.66 32.98 -22.54
C ALA A 18 46.94 32.59 -21.06
N GLN A 19 46.10 31.82 -20.35
CA GLN A 19 46.37 31.43 -18.95
C GLN A 19 46.39 29.91 -18.68
N ALA A 20 46.41 29.05 -19.68
CA ALA A 20 46.43 27.60 -19.49
C ALA A 20 47.80 26.92 -19.67
N SER A 21 48.93 27.64 -19.77
CA SER A 21 50.23 27.04 -20.10
C SER A 21 51.35 27.20 -19.03
N LYS A 22 51.03 27.39 -17.74
CA LYS A 22 52.05 27.39 -16.67
C LYS A 22 51.66 26.55 -15.46
N ARG A 23 51.42 25.24 -15.62
CA ARG A 23 51.44 24.23 -14.54
C ARG A 23 51.81 22.85 -15.09
N LYS A 24 52.92 22.72 -15.77
CA LYS A 24 53.63 21.44 -15.97
C LYS A 24 55.01 21.59 -15.45
N ALA A 25 55.32 21.00 -14.33
CA ALA A 25 56.58 20.41 -13.91
C ALA A 25 56.66 20.32 -12.36
N ARG A 26 56.15 19.25 -11.79
CA ARG A 26 56.75 18.62 -10.60
C ARG A 26 56.26 17.16 -10.64
N GLY A 27 57.03 16.33 -11.32
CA GLY A 27 56.91 14.90 -11.30
C GLY A 27 57.38 14.37 -9.95
N SER A 28 56.49 13.77 -9.18
CA SER A 28 56.85 12.80 -8.17
C SER A 28 56.57 11.40 -8.73
N HIS A 29 57.65 10.67 -8.93
CA HIS A 29 57.65 9.25 -9.33
C HIS A 29 57.01 8.44 -8.19
N CYS A 30 55.71 8.22 -8.29
CA CYS A 30 55.03 7.24 -7.45
C CYS A 30 55.09 5.89 -8.16
N GLN A 31 56.03 5.05 -7.72
CA GLN A 31 56.11 3.65 -8.15
C GLN A 31 54.78 2.99 -7.85
N ARG A 32 53.98 2.73 -8.92
CA ARG A 32 52.82 1.87 -8.83
C ARG A 32 53.28 0.43 -8.56
N GLY A 33 53.34 0.09 -7.27
CA GLY A 33 53.39 -1.28 -6.86
C GLY A 33 52.25 -2.04 -7.54
N LYS A 34 52.56 -3.02 -8.35
CA LYS A 34 51.62 -4.01 -8.88
C LYS A 34 51.07 -4.82 -7.69
N GLY A 35 50.20 -4.22 -6.90
CA GLY A 35 49.39 -4.94 -5.93
C GLY A 35 48.51 -5.91 -6.67
N ASN A 36 48.85 -7.15 -6.55
CA ASN A 36 48.04 -8.31 -7.00
C ASN A 36 46.71 -8.21 -6.26
N ARG A 37 45.71 -7.46 -6.82
CA ARG A 37 44.34 -7.48 -6.34
C ARG A 37 43.85 -8.92 -6.47
N ARG A 38 44.05 -9.72 -5.41
CA ARG A 38 43.33 -10.96 -5.22
C ARG A 38 41.87 -10.62 -5.43
N ARG A 39 41.30 -11.02 -6.59
CA ARG A 39 39.86 -11.05 -6.80
C ARG A 39 39.34 -11.94 -5.69
N SER A 40 38.69 -11.36 -4.69
CA SER A 40 37.99 -12.13 -3.66
C SER A 40 36.99 -12.99 -4.42
N LYS A 41 37.20 -14.30 -4.44
CA LYS A 41 36.20 -15.23 -4.96
C LYS A 41 34.97 -15.05 -4.10
N LEU A 42 33.79 -14.83 -4.70
CA LEU A 42 32.53 -14.81 -3.99
C LEU A 42 32.40 -16.16 -3.26
N THR A 43 32.14 -16.11 -1.97
CA THR A 43 31.94 -17.30 -1.15
C THR A 43 30.51 -17.81 -1.34
N ILE A 44 30.35 -19.11 -1.59
CA ILE A 44 29.03 -19.74 -1.65
C ILE A 44 28.44 -19.72 -0.25
N THR A 45 27.29 -19.06 -0.11
CA THR A 45 26.53 -18.94 1.15
C THR A 45 25.52 -20.08 1.28
N ASN A 46 24.87 -20.44 0.18
CA ASN A 46 23.85 -21.49 0.13
C ASN A 46 24.29 -22.58 -0.88
N PRO A 47 25.01 -23.62 -0.43
CA PRO A 47 25.51 -24.67 -1.34
C PRO A 47 24.39 -25.58 -1.87
N ASP A 48 23.29 -25.73 -1.12
CA ASP A 48 22.12 -26.57 -1.45
C ASP A 48 20.97 -25.71 -2.01
N ALA A 49 21.28 -24.77 -2.92
CA ALA A 49 20.33 -23.80 -3.46
C ALA A 49 19.88 -24.15 -4.88
N ALA A 50 18.58 -24.15 -5.12
CA ALA A 50 17.99 -24.23 -6.46
C ALA A 50 17.43 -22.87 -6.91
N GLY A 51 17.31 -22.70 -8.23
CA GLY A 51 16.67 -21.55 -8.88
C GLY A 51 15.54 -22.01 -9.80
N ILE A 52 14.36 -21.39 -9.68
CA ILE A 52 13.20 -21.73 -10.50
C ILE A 52 12.71 -20.49 -11.26
N ASP A 53 12.69 -20.61 -12.58
CA ASP A 53 11.93 -19.70 -13.43
C ASP A 53 10.51 -20.23 -13.62
N VAL A 54 9.53 -19.40 -13.26
CA VAL A 54 8.13 -19.81 -13.15
C VAL A 54 7.35 -19.35 -14.37
N GLY A 55 7.04 -20.26 -15.27
CA GLY A 55 6.13 -20.06 -16.40
C GLY A 55 4.67 -20.39 -16.07
N SER A 56 3.77 -20.09 -17.00
CA SER A 56 2.34 -20.42 -16.90
C SER A 56 2.04 -21.90 -17.17
N GLN A 57 2.83 -22.57 -17.98
CA GLN A 57 2.67 -23.97 -18.40
C GLN A 57 3.85 -24.83 -17.99
N VAL A 58 5.06 -24.29 -17.98
CA VAL A 58 6.29 -25.00 -17.70
C VAL A 58 7.13 -24.18 -16.73
N HIS A 59 7.75 -24.86 -15.77
CA HIS A 59 8.72 -24.31 -14.83
C HIS A 59 10.09 -24.87 -15.15
N TYR A 60 11.11 -24.01 -15.25
CA TYR A 60 12.49 -24.41 -15.44
C TYR A 60 13.23 -24.34 -14.10
N VAL A 61 13.90 -25.43 -13.75
CA VAL A 61 14.53 -25.58 -12.43
C VAL A 61 16.00 -25.88 -12.62
N ALA A 62 16.86 -25.10 -11.98
CA ALA A 62 18.31 -25.29 -11.96
C ALA A 62 18.78 -25.69 -10.57
N VAL A 63 19.64 -26.70 -10.49
CA VAL A 63 20.37 -27.16 -9.30
C VAL A 63 21.88 -26.96 -9.51
N PRO A 64 22.71 -26.99 -8.43
CA PRO A 64 24.16 -26.93 -8.58
C PRO A 64 24.71 -28.08 -9.42
N GLU A 65 25.75 -27.80 -10.18
CA GLU A 65 26.45 -28.83 -10.97
C GLU A 65 26.87 -30.03 -10.09
N GLY A 66 26.71 -31.23 -10.62
CA GLY A 66 27.04 -32.47 -9.93
C GLY A 66 25.97 -32.98 -8.94
N ARG A 67 24.81 -32.34 -8.83
CA ARG A 67 23.69 -32.82 -8.02
C ARG A 67 22.73 -33.75 -8.78
N ALA A 68 22.69 -33.63 -10.09
CA ALA A 68 21.96 -34.50 -11.00
C ALA A 68 22.75 -34.66 -12.30
N GLU A 69 22.36 -35.63 -13.12
CA GLU A 69 22.95 -35.85 -14.46
C GLU A 69 22.75 -34.60 -15.33
N GLU A 70 21.55 -34.03 -15.33
CA GLU A 70 21.24 -32.73 -15.90
C GLU A 70 21.01 -31.69 -14.79
N SER A 71 21.81 -30.61 -14.78
CA SER A 71 21.68 -29.53 -13.79
C SER A 71 20.46 -28.65 -13.99
N VAL A 72 19.77 -28.73 -15.13
CA VAL A 72 18.55 -28.04 -15.46
C VAL A 72 17.49 -28.99 -15.96
N ARG A 73 16.30 -28.97 -15.39
CA ARG A 73 15.16 -29.77 -15.82
C ARG A 73 13.90 -28.91 -15.93
N SER A 74 12.99 -29.24 -16.83
CA SER A 74 11.71 -28.59 -16.99
C SER A 74 10.58 -29.47 -16.45
N PHE A 75 9.58 -28.85 -15.80
CA PHE A 75 8.39 -29.52 -15.27
C PHE A 75 7.15 -28.76 -15.68
N GLY A 76 6.06 -29.47 -15.97
CA GLY A 76 4.79 -28.83 -16.25
C GLY A 76 4.11 -28.25 -14.98
N ALA A 77 3.08 -27.46 -15.20
CA ALA A 77 2.35 -26.78 -14.12
C ALA A 77 1.22 -27.62 -13.48
N TYR A 78 0.99 -28.87 -13.94
CA TYR A 78 -0.03 -29.73 -13.34
C TYR A 78 0.45 -30.30 -12.00
N THR A 79 -0.51 -30.56 -11.09
CA THR A 79 -0.21 -30.98 -9.71
C THR A 79 0.77 -32.15 -9.62
N ALA A 80 0.58 -33.21 -10.44
CA ALA A 80 1.46 -34.36 -10.45
C ALA A 80 2.91 -34.00 -10.85
N GLN A 81 3.07 -33.06 -11.80
CA GLN A 81 4.38 -32.60 -12.26
C GLN A 81 5.05 -31.67 -11.23
N LEU A 82 4.24 -30.90 -10.46
CA LEU A 82 4.75 -30.15 -9.31
C LEU A 82 5.24 -31.10 -8.19
N ASP A 83 4.55 -32.22 -7.98
CA ASP A 83 4.98 -33.25 -7.01
C ASP A 83 6.27 -33.94 -7.48
N GLU A 84 6.40 -34.22 -8.78
CA GLU A 84 7.63 -34.71 -9.39
C GLU A 84 8.80 -33.73 -9.22
N LEU A 85 8.56 -32.43 -9.45
CA LEU A 85 9.55 -31.37 -9.22
C LEU A 85 10.03 -31.34 -7.77
N VAL A 86 9.10 -31.40 -6.83
CA VAL A 86 9.41 -31.43 -5.39
C VAL A 86 10.25 -32.65 -5.03
N GLN A 87 9.91 -33.83 -5.56
CA GLN A 87 10.66 -35.06 -5.33
C GLN A 87 12.06 -34.98 -5.94
N TRP A 88 12.19 -34.53 -7.18
CA TRP A 88 13.50 -34.33 -7.83
C TRP A 88 14.42 -33.39 -7.05
N LEU A 89 13.89 -32.28 -6.50
CA LEU A 89 14.68 -31.39 -5.65
C LEU A 89 15.16 -32.07 -4.35
N LYS A 90 14.34 -32.95 -3.75
CA LYS A 90 14.74 -33.76 -2.59
C LYS A 90 15.86 -34.71 -2.95
N ASP A 91 15.74 -35.42 -4.09
CA ASP A 91 16.73 -36.35 -4.57
C ASP A 91 18.07 -35.68 -4.86
N CYS A 92 18.05 -34.43 -5.35
CA CYS A 92 19.22 -33.58 -5.53
C CYS A 92 19.80 -33.01 -4.22
N GLY A 93 19.20 -33.28 -3.05
CA GLY A 93 19.65 -32.77 -1.74
C GLY A 93 19.54 -31.27 -1.60
N ILE A 94 18.57 -30.64 -2.25
CA ILE A 94 18.29 -29.20 -2.14
C ILE A 94 17.60 -28.89 -0.82
N LYS A 95 17.93 -27.75 -0.21
CA LYS A 95 17.32 -27.25 1.02
C LYS A 95 16.60 -25.92 0.83
N THR A 96 17.11 -25.07 -0.05
CA THR A 96 16.57 -23.73 -0.26
C THR A 96 16.37 -23.44 -1.75
N VAL A 97 15.26 -22.78 -2.08
CA VAL A 97 14.82 -22.55 -3.46
C VAL A 97 14.54 -21.07 -3.68
N ALA A 98 15.16 -20.46 -4.68
CA ALA A 98 14.76 -19.13 -5.14
C ALA A 98 13.82 -19.25 -6.34
N MET A 99 12.69 -18.54 -6.30
CA MET A 99 11.73 -18.50 -7.42
C MET A 99 11.29 -17.08 -7.73
N GLU A 100 11.05 -16.79 -9.02
CA GLU A 100 10.54 -15.49 -9.43
C GLU A 100 9.04 -15.38 -9.20
N SER A 101 8.58 -14.20 -8.70
CA SER A 101 7.17 -13.90 -8.43
C SER A 101 6.41 -13.40 -9.67
N THR A 102 6.44 -14.17 -10.76
CA THR A 102 5.75 -13.81 -12.00
C THR A 102 4.26 -14.15 -11.94
N GLY A 103 3.41 -13.13 -12.08
CA GLY A 103 1.96 -13.29 -12.09
C GLY A 103 1.43 -13.97 -10.83
N VAL A 104 0.64 -15.05 -11.01
CA VAL A 104 0.06 -15.89 -9.94
C VAL A 104 0.58 -17.32 -9.97
N TYR A 105 1.36 -17.67 -10.99
CA TYR A 105 1.76 -19.05 -11.31
C TYR A 105 2.71 -19.66 -10.27
N TRP A 106 3.44 -18.82 -9.53
CA TRP A 106 4.33 -19.25 -8.47
C TRP A 106 3.58 -19.77 -7.21
N ILE A 107 2.29 -19.43 -7.01
CA ILE A 107 1.57 -19.69 -5.76
C ILE A 107 1.42 -21.19 -5.48
N PRO A 108 0.92 -22.04 -6.42
CA PRO A 108 0.77 -23.47 -6.16
C PRO A 108 2.13 -24.15 -5.90
N LEU A 109 3.14 -23.83 -6.68
CA LEU A 109 4.47 -24.38 -6.50
C LEU A 109 5.11 -23.97 -5.18
N TYR A 110 4.95 -22.68 -4.79
CA TYR A 110 5.43 -22.17 -3.50
C TYR A 110 4.82 -22.97 -2.33
N GLN A 111 3.52 -23.20 -2.36
CA GLN A 111 2.82 -23.96 -1.30
C GLN A 111 3.33 -25.40 -1.22
N LYS A 112 3.49 -26.08 -2.34
CA LYS A 112 4.04 -27.42 -2.40
C LYS A 112 5.47 -27.53 -1.84
N LEU A 113 6.33 -26.58 -2.20
CA LEU A 113 7.70 -26.50 -1.68
C LEU A 113 7.74 -26.22 -0.18
N GLU A 114 6.90 -25.29 0.30
CA GLU A 114 6.78 -24.96 1.74
C GLU A 114 6.27 -26.16 2.55
N GLU A 115 5.24 -26.87 2.06
CA GLU A 115 4.70 -28.10 2.66
C GLU A 115 5.74 -29.23 2.68
N ALA A 116 6.59 -29.31 1.68
CA ALA A 116 7.67 -30.29 1.59
C ALA A 116 8.90 -29.94 2.45
N GLY A 117 8.90 -28.78 3.15
CA GLY A 117 9.93 -28.35 4.08
C GLY A 117 11.08 -27.57 3.48
N PHE A 118 11.00 -27.13 2.22
CA PHE A 118 12.02 -26.26 1.62
C PHE A 118 11.94 -24.83 2.16
N GLU A 119 13.10 -24.20 2.32
CA GLU A 119 13.18 -22.76 2.52
C GLU A 119 13.00 -22.04 1.17
N VAL A 120 11.84 -21.39 0.95
CA VAL A 120 11.51 -20.78 -0.33
C VAL A 120 11.73 -19.27 -0.30
N LEU A 121 12.64 -18.80 -1.15
CA LEU A 121 12.93 -17.38 -1.36
C LEU A 121 12.17 -16.87 -2.58
N LEU A 122 11.05 -16.19 -2.36
CA LEU A 122 10.33 -15.52 -3.43
C LEU A 122 11.06 -14.23 -3.83
N VAL A 123 11.36 -14.04 -5.11
CA VAL A 123 12.18 -12.93 -5.62
C VAL A 123 11.36 -12.01 -6.52
N ASP A 124 11.53 -10.70 -6.38
CA ASP A 124 10.97 -9.72 -7.33
C ASP A 124 11.74 -9.81 -8.66
N ALA A 125 11.03 -9.98 -9.76
CA ALA A 125 11.54 -10.02 -11.13
C ALA A 125 12.60 -8.93 -11.45
N ARG A 126 12.49 -7.77 -10.81
CA ARG A 126 13.45 -6.67 -10.99
C ARG A 126 14.85 -6.97 -10.46
N GLN A 127 14.99 -7.90 -9.52
CA GLN A 127 16.30 -8.25 -8.97
C GLN A 127 17.08 -9.17 -9.92
N ALA A 128 16.36 -9.97 -10.70
CA ALA A 128 16.94 -10.92 -11.67
C ALA A 128 17.22 -10.26 -13.04
N LYS A 129 16.46 -9.24 -13.46
CA LYS A 129 16.43 -8.68 -14.84
C LYS A 129 17.57 -7.74 -15.24
N HIS A 130 18.57 -7.49 -14.40
CA HIS A 130 19.58 -6.44 -14.69
C HIS A 130 20.84 -6.91 -15.43
N VAL A 131 20.91 -8.14 -15.95
CA VAL A 131 22.06 -8.60 -16.73
C VAL A 131 21.65 -8.73 -18.22
N PRO A 132 22.25 -7.93 -19.12
CA PRO A 132 22.00 -8.05 -20.56
C PRO A 132 22.48 -9.40 -21.12
N GLY A 133 21.80 -9.91 -22.15
CA GLY A 133 22.26 -11.07 -22.93
C GLY A 133 21.59 -12.40 -22.61
N ARG A 134 20.69 -12.50 -21.63
CA ARG A 134 19.89 -13.70 -21.38
C ARG A 134 18.62 -13.71 -22.22
N LYS A 135 18.38 -14.82 -22.93
CA LYS A 135 17.26 -14.96 -23.85
C LYS A 135 16.48 -16.28 -23.70
N SER A 136 16.76 -17.06 -22.66
CA SER A 136 16.08 -18.35 -22.45
C SER A 136 15.76 -18.58 -20.97
N ASP A 137 14.66 -19.29 -20.71
CA ASP A 137 14.19 -19.65 -19.38
C ASP A 137 15.20 -20.53 -18.64
N VAL A 138 15.97 -21.36 -19.38
CA VAL A 138 17.10 -22.15 -18.88
C VAL A 138 18.17 -21.23 -18.26
N GLN A 139 18.55 -20.17 -18.96
CA GLN A 139 19.54 -19.22 -18.44
C GLN A 139 19.00 -18.41 -17.25
N ASP A 140 17.70 -18.14 -17.20
CA ASP A 140 17.09 -17.39 -16.12
C ASP A 140 16.99 -18.21 -14.83
N CYS A 141 16.63 -19.51 -14.88
CA CYS A 141 16.66 -20.39 -13.71
C CYS A 141 18.10 -20.65 -13.20
N GLN A 142 19.09 -20.87 -14.08
CA GLN A 142 20.50 -21.03 -13.72
C GLN A 142 21.03 -19.76 -13.01
N TRP A 143 20.69 -18.58 -13.51
CA TRP A 143 21.09 -17.34 -12.91
C TRP A 143 20.45 -17.10 -11.53
N LEU A 144 19.20 -17.43 -11.37
CA LEU A 144 18.53 -17.39 -10.07
C LEU A 144 19.22 -18.32 -9.07
N GLN A 145 19.57 -19.54 -9.51
CA GLN A 145 20.31 -20.51 -8.71
C GLN A 145 21.67 -19.95 -8.29
N GLN A 146 22.46 -19.39 -9.22
CA GLN A 146 23.77 -18.81 -8.92
C GLN A 146 23.67 -17.62 -7.95
N LEU A 147 22.77 -16.66 -8.21
CA LEU A 147 22.56 -15.53 -7.30
C LEU A 147 22.13 -15.98 -5.90
N HIS A 148 21.30 -17.03 -5.82
CA HIS A 148 20.85 -17.61 -4.56
C HIS A 148 21.98 -18.30 -3.82
N SER A 149 22.80 -19.07 -4.53
CA SER A 149 23.98 -19.73 -3.95
C SER A 149 24.96 -18.72 -3.33
N TYR A 150 25.12 -17.54 -3.92
CA TYR A 150 25.97 -16.47 -3.37
C TYR A 150 25.27 -15.58 -2.36
N GLY A 151 24.00 -15.83 -2.00
CA GLY A 151 23.24 -15.00 -1.04
C GLY A 151 22.96 -13.56 -1.52
N LEU A 152 22.94 -13.32 -2.83
CA LEU A 152 22.78 -11.98 -3.43
C LEU A 152 21.31 -11.58 -3.62
N LEU A 153 20.38 -12.52 -3.46
CA LEU A 153 18.94 -12.27 -3.60
C LEU A 153 18.32 -11.77 -2.30
N ARG A 154 17.29 -10.97 -2.44
CA ARG A 154 16.48 -10.51 -1.31
C ARG A 154 15.06 -11.04 -1.44
N ALA A 155 14.57 -11.68 -0.38
CA ALA A 155 13.20 -12.16 -0.34
C ALA A 155 12.17 -11.05 -0.55
N ALA A 156 11.19 -11.29 -1.39
CA ALA A 156 9.96 -10.53 -1.40
C ALA A 156 9.14 -10.88 -0.16
N PHE A 157 8.41 -9.88 0.37
CA PHE A 157 7.59 -10.11 1.56
C PHE A 157 6.36 -10.97 1.22
N ARG A 158 6.28 -12.14 1.84
CA ARG A 158 5.07 -12.96 1.91
C ARG A 158 4.68 -13.14 3.38
N PRO A 159 3.44 -12.84 3.78
CA PRO A 159 2.98 -13.14 5.13
C PRO A 159 2.72 -14.64 5.29
N GLU A 160 2.46 -15.05 6.51
CA GLU A 160 2.09 -16.42 6.85
C GLU A 160 0.76 -16.82 6.19
N ASP A 161 0.55 -18.12 5.98
CA ASP A 161 -0.58 -18.65 5.23
C ASP A 161 -1.97 -18.20 5.74
N PRO A 162 -2.25 -18.13 7.07
CA PRO A 162 -3.53 -17.60 7.56
C PRO A 162 -3.79 -16.15 7.11
N ILE A 163 -2.74 -15.33 7.03
CA ILE A 163 -2.81 -13.96 6.52
C ILE A 163 -2.97 -13.95 4.99
N CYS A 164 -2.36 -14.88 4.27
CA CYS A 164 -2.55 -15.02 2.82
C CYS A 164 -4.01 -15.35 2.48
N ARG A 165 -4.66 -16.25 3.24
CA ARG A 165 -6.09 -16.56 3.10
C ARG A 165 -6.95 -15.32 3.36
N LEU A 166 -6.70 -14.61 4.47
CA LEU A 166 -7.39 -13.35 4.78
C LEU A 166 -7.19 -12.30 3.68
N ARG A 167 -5.97 -12.19 3.16
CA ARG A 167 -5.61 -11.27 2.06
C ARG A 167 -6.41 -11.56 0.80
N THR A 168 -6.59 -12.82 0.44
CA THR A 168 -7.38 -13.24 -0.73
C THR A 168 -8.83 -12.79 -0.57
N LEU A 169 -9.46 -13.07 0.57
CA LEU A 169 -10.83 -12.67 0.86
C LEU A 169 -10.99 -11.14 0.88
N GLN A 170 -10.08 -10.43 1.53
CA GLN A 170 -10.14 -8.97 1.63
C GLN A 170 -9.94 -8.28 0.26
N ARG A 171 -9.09 -8.84 -0.60
CA ARG A 171 -8.90 -8.32 -1.96
C ARG A 171 -10.12 -8.60 -2.84
N HIS A 172 -10.73 -9.77 -2.71
CA HIS A 172 -11.97 -10.10 -3.40
C HIS A 172 -13.12 -9.19 -2.95
N ARG A 173 -13.27 -9.00 -1.62
CA ARG A 173 -14.24 -8.04 -1.07
C ARG A 173 -14.09 -6.64 -1.66
N LYS A 174 -12.84 -6.17 -1.78
CA LYS A 174 -12.55 -4.86 -2.38
C LYS A 174 -13.02 -4.79 -3.83
N SER A 175 -12.78 -5.82 -4.64
CA SER A 175 -13.26 -5.88 -6.03
C SER A 175 -14.79 -5.87 -6.10
N LEU A 176 -15.47 -6.58 -5.20
CA LEU A 176 -16.94 -6.54 -5.11
C LEU A 176 -17.48 -5.13 -4.79
N VAL A 177 -16.81 -4.40 -3.87
CA VAL A 177 -17.18 -3.00 -3.57
C VAL A 177 -16.96 -2.09 -4.78
N GLU A 178 -15.92 -2.31 -5.57
CA GLU A 178 -15.66 -1.59 -6.82
C GLU A 178 -16.73 -1.91 -7.88
N PHE A 179 -17.17 -3.16 -7.99
CA PHE A 179 -18.29 -3.54 -8.86
C PHE A 179 -19.62 -2.92 -8.41
N ALA A 180 -19.92 -2.91 -7.11
CA ALA A 180 -21.10 -2.23 -6.60
C ALA A 180 -21.11 -0.74 -6.97
N ALA A 181 -19.98 -0.05 -6.82
CA ALA A 181 -19.83 1.36 -7.21
C ALA A 181 -20.03 1.56 -8.72
N MET A 182 -19.53 0.65 -9.55
CA MET A 182 -19.74 0.67 -11.01
C MET A 182 -21.24 0.54 -11.35
N TRP A 183 -21.97 -0.38 -10.70
CA TRP A 183 -23.41 -0.53 -10.95
C TRP A 183 -24.21 0.69 -10.52
N VAL A 184 -23.82 1.37 -9.42
CA VAL A 184 -24.41 2.66 -9.05
C VAL A 184 -24.22 3.70 -10.16
N GLN A 185 -23.02 3.79 -10.75
CA GLN A 185 -22.77 4.69 -11.88
C GLN A 185 -23.61 4.35 -13.10
N HIS A 186 -23.79 3.05 -13.41
CA HIS A 186 -24.66 2.61 -14.50
C HIS A 186 -26.13 2.99 -14.25
N MET A 187 -26.64 2.81 -13.03
CA MET A 187 -27.98 3.28 -12.65
C MET A 187 -28.14 4.79 -12.82
N GLN A 188 -27.14 5.57 -12.34
CA GLN A 188 -27.16 7.03 -12.51
C GLN A 188 -27.13 7.45 -13.97
N LYS A 189 -26.35 6.75 -14.81
CA LYS A 189 -26.29 7.02 -16.24
C LYS A 189 -27.65 6.78 -16.90
N ALA A 190 -28.27 5.64 -16.68
CA ALA A 190 -29.60 5.33 -17.22
C ALA A 190 -30.66 6.35 -16.78
N LEU A 191 -30.65 6.77 -15.52
CA LEU A 191 -31.53 7.82 -15.02
C LEU A 191 -31.30 9.16 -15.75
N ASN A 192 -30.06 9.57 -15.92
CA ASN A 192 -29.74 10.81 -16.61
C ASN A 192 -30.17 10.79 -18.09
N GLU A 193 -30.03 9.66 -18.77
CA GLU A 193 -30.47 9.50 -20.16
C GLU A 193 -31.99 9.54 -20.29
N MET A 194 -32.74 9.23 -19.21
CA MET A 194 -34.18 9.43 -19.08
C MET A 194 -34.58 10.84 -18.60
N ASN A 195 -33.61 11.74 -18.43
CA ASN A 195 -33.77 13.06 -17.83
C ASN A 195 -34.28 13.02 -16.38
N LEU A 196 -33.96 11.95 -15.63
CA LEU A 196 -34.29 11.78 -14.22
C LEU A 196 -33.09 12.15 -13.36
N HIS A 197 -33.15 13.28 -12.66
CA HIS A 197 -32.00 13.84 -11.93
C HIS A 197 -32.03 13.49 -10.42
N LEU A 198 -32.29 12.22 -10.10
CA LEU A 198 -32.43 11.73 -8.73
C LEU A 198 -31.18 12.03 -7.85
N HIS A 199 -29.97 12.04 -8.44
CA HIS A 199 -28.72 12.37 -7.75
C HIS A 199 -28.56 13.86 -7.40
N HIS A 200 -29.41 14.77 -7.93
CA HIS A 200 -29.43 16.18 -7.51
C HIS A 200 -30.23 16.39 -6.23
N VAL A 201 -31.13 15.50 -5.94
CA VAL A 201 -32.05 15.58 -4.77
C VAL A 201 -31.70 14.58 -3.67
N LEU A 202 -31.10 13.47 -4.00
CA LEU A 202 -30.61 12.48 -3.05
C LEU A 202 -29.08 12.46 -3.05
N SER A 203 -28.47 12.44 -1.87
CA SER A 203 -27.01 12.32 -1.73
C SER A 203 -26.48 10.93 -2.11
N ASP A 204 -27.36 9.91 -2.06
CA ASP A 204 -27.03 8.52 -2.36
C ASP A 204 -28.26 7.81 -2.93
N ILE A 205 -28.21 7.45 -4.21
CA ILE A 205 -29.29 6.73 -4.89
C ILE A 205 -29.38 5.26 -4.45
N SER A 206 -28.31 4.73 -3.84
CA SER A 206 -28.30 3.38 -3.28
C SER A 206 -28.80 3.31 -1.83
N GLY A 207 -29.22 4.43 -1.26
CA GLY A 207 -29.86 4.52 0.06
C GLY A 207 -31.34 4.13 0.04
N LEU A 208 -31.97 4.11 1.22
CA LEU A 208 -33.37 3.69 1.39
C LEU A 208 -34.34 4.40 0.43
N SER A 209 -34.31 5.74 0.38
CA SER A 209 -35.18 6.53 -0.50
C SER A 209 -34.91 6.25 -1.97
N GLY A 210 -33.63 6.18 -2.36
CA GLY A 210 -33.27 5.91 -3.76
C GLY A 210 -33.71 4.53 -4.21
N MET A 211 -33.51 3.51 -3.38
CA MET A 211 -33.93 2.14 -3.70
C MET A 211 -35.47 2.02 -3.79
N ALA A 212 -36.22 2.64 -2.89
CA ALA A 212 -37.69 2.64 -2.94
C ALA A 212 -38.22 3.32 -4.23
N ILE A 213 -37.61 4.45 -4.61
CA ILE A 213 -37.98 5.15 -5.85
C ILE A 213 -37.61 4.32 -7.09
N LEU A 214 -36.41 3.74 -7.13
CA LEU A 214 -35.98 2.88 -8.26
C LEU A 214 -36.88 1.67 -8.42
N ASP A 215 -37.29 1.01 -7.32
CA ASP A 215 -38.21 -0.12 -7.35
C ASP A 215 -39.59 0.29 -7.88
N ALA A 216 -40.12 1.42 -7.42
CA ALA A 216 -41.43 1.95 -7.89
C ALA A 216 -41.36 2.29 -9.39
N ILE A 217 -40.30 2.93 -9.86
CA ILE A 217 -40.10 3.20 -11.31
C ILE A 217 -40.10 1.90 -12.12
N LEU A 218 -39.38 0.88 -11.64
CA LEU A 218 -39.31 -0.43 -12.34
C LEU A 218 -40.56 -1.26 -12.19
N ALA A 219 -41.40 -0.99 -11.20
CA ALA A 219 -42.73 -1.54 -11.05
C ALA A 219 -43.80 -0.87 -11.96
N GLY A 220 -43.44 0.25 -12.61
CA GLY A 220 -44.33 0.94 -13.55
C GLY A 220 -44.92 2.25 -13.06
N GLU A 221 -44.56 2.72 -11.83
CA GLU A 221 -45.00 4.02 -11.36
C GLU A 221 -44.30 5.15 -12.15
N ARG A 222 -45.12 6.15 -12.57
CA ARG A 222 -44.67 7.30 -13.40
C ARG A 222 -45.09 8.66 -12.82
N ASP A 223 -46.01 8.62 -11.81
CA ASP A 223 -46.45 9.85 -11.16
C ASP A 223 -45.31 10.42 -10.27
N PRO A 224 -44.75 11.59 -10.62
CA PRO A 224 -43.67 12.18 -9.86
C PRO A 224 -44.04 12.45 -8.40
N ARG A 225 -45.30 12.75 -8.10
CA ARG A 225 -45.78 13.00 -6.74
C ARG A 225 -45.73 11.72 -5.89
N LYS A 226 -46.19 10.60 -6.43
CA LYS A 226 -46.11 9.30 -5.75
C LYS A 226 -44.68 8.87 -5.57
N LEU A 227 -43.83 9.01 -6.58
CA LEU A 227 -42.39 8.70 -6.48
C LEU A 227 -41.71 9.58 -5.42
N ALA A 228 -42.01 10.87 -5.38
CA ALA A 228 -41.44 11.80 -4.39
C ALA A 228 -41.88 11.50 -2.96
N SER A 229 -43.12 10.96 -2.76
CA SER A 229 -43.59 10.57 -1.43
C SER A 229 -42.83 9.40 -0.81
N LEU A 230 -42.08 8.62 -1.61
CA LEU A 230 -41.22 7.53 -1.14
C LEU A 230 -39.90 8.05 -0.53
N ALA A 231 -39.62 9.35 -0.66
CA ALA A 231 -38.44 9.95 -0.07
C ALA A 231 -38.58 10.03 1.45
N HIS A 232 -37.56 9.56 2.17
CA HIS A 232 -37.53 9.58 3.63
C HIS A 232 -37.53 11.04 4.16
N TYR A 233 -38.21 11.31 5.28
CA TYR A 233 -38.35 12.64 5.90
C TYR A 233 -37.03 13.39 6.16
N ARG A 234 -35.88 12.68 6.18
CA ARG A 234 -34.53 13.29 6.34
C ARG A 234 -33.96 13.88 5.06
N VAL A 235 -34.61 13.70 3.93
CA VAL A 235 -34.19 14.32 2.67
C VAL A 235 -34.45 15.82 2.81
N GLN A 236 -33.40 16.64 2.65
CA GLN A 236 -33.48 18.09 2.86
C GLN A 236 -34.13 18.85 1.71
N LYS A 237 -34.33 18.21 0.56
CA LYS A 237 -34.95 18.81 -0.63
C LYS A 237 -36.46 18.82 -0.46
N SER A 238 -37.12 19.90 -0.95
CA SER A 238 -38.58 20.00 -0.93
C SER A 238 -39.23 18.94 -1.82
N GLN A 239 -40.47 18.58 -1.51
CA GLN A 239 -41.28 17.66 -2.29
C GLN A 239 -41.30 18.09 -3.79
N ALA A 240 -41.56 19.38 -4.06
CA ALA A 240 -41.59 19.93 -5.41
C ALA A 240 -40.25 19.78 -6.17
N GLN A 241 -39.12 19.88 -5.48
CA GLN A 241 -37.81 19.66 -6.09
C GLN A 241 -37.60 18.18 -6.45
N ILE A 242 -38.09 17.26 -5.61
CA ILE A 242 -37.99 15.82 -5.87
C ILE A 242 -38.92 15.43 -7.03
N GLU A 243 -40.15 15.97 -7.07
CA GLU A 243 -41.11 15.78 -8.18
C GLU A 243 -40.51 16.26 -9.51
N ALA A 244 -39.92 17.47 -9.54
CA ALA A 244 -39.27 18.00 -10.72
C ALA A 244 -38.09 17.11 -11.19
N ALA A 245 -37.29 16.54 -10.26
CA ALA A 245 -36.19 15.66 -10.58
C ALA A 245 -36.63 14.28 -11.07
N LEU A 246 -37.88 13.90 -10.85
CA LEU A 246 -38.48 12.63 -11.26
C LEU A 246 -39.42 12.77 -12.47
N THR A 247 -39.52 13.97 -13.04
CA THR A 247 -40.25 14.23 -14.29
C THR A 247 -39.27 14.08 -15.45
N GLY A 248 -39.51 13.05 -16.28
CA GLY A 248 -38.62 12.74 -17.41
C GLY A 248 -39.23 11.77 -18.42
N ASP A 249 -38.42 11.20 -19.28
CA ASP A 249 -38.80 10.30 -20.37
C ASP A 249 -38.39 8.85 -20.02
N TYR A 250 -39.36 8.03 -19.66
CA TYR A 250 -39.17 6.65 -19.19
C TYR A 250 -39.07 5.65 -20.36
N ARG A 251 -38.00 5.72 -21.15
CA ARG A 251 -37.75 4.86 -22.30
C ARG A 251 -37.57 3.41 -21.93
N PRO A 252 -38.26 2.46 -22.62
CA PRO A 252 -38.23 1.03 -22.28
C PRO A 252 -36.81 0.44 -22.26
N GLU A 253 -35.97 0.80 -23.22
CA GLU A 253 -34.58 0.31 -23.29
C GLU A 253 -33.73 0.78 -22.11
N LEU A 254 -33.95 2.00 -21.63
CA LEU A 254 -33.20 2.56 -20.49
C LEU A 254 -33.76 1.99 -19.17
N LEU A 255 -35.04 1.73 -19.07
CA LEU A 255 -35.64 1.00 -17.95
C LEU A 255 -35.12 -0.44 -17.86
N PHE A 256 -34.91 -1.09 -19.02
CA PHE A 256 -34.27 -2.41 -19.06
C PHE A 256 -32.83 -2.37 -18.50
N VAL A 257 -32.01 -1.41 -18.95
CA VAL A 257 -30.64 -1.21 -18.45
C VAL A 257 -30.63 -0.89 -16.95
N LEU A 258 -31.56 -0.03 -16.49
CA LEU A 258 -31.71 0.30 -15.07
C LEU A 258 -32.04 -0.92 -14.22
N ARG A 259 -33.00 -1.77 -14.70
CA ARG A 259 -33.41 -3.02 -14.05
C ARG A 259 -32.22 -3.97 -13.88
N GLN A 260 -31.48 -4.21 -14.95
CA GLN A 260 -30.29 -5.09 -14.88
C GLN A 260 -29.23 -4.54 -13.97
N SER A 261 -28.96 -3.23 -14.01
CA SER A 261 -27.98 -2.58 -13.15
C SER A 261 -28.35 -2.70 -11.67
N LEU A 262 -29.63 -2.54 -11.32
CA LEU A 262 -30.12 -2.69 -9.95
C LEU A 262 -30.05 -4.14 -9.48
N GLN A 263 -30.41 -5.10 -10.32
CA GLN A 263 -30.30 -6.53 -10.00
C GLN A 263 -28.85 -6.93 -9.73
N ASN A 264 -27.92 -6.54 -10.59
CA ASN A 264 -26.50 -6.80 -10.42
C ASN A 264 -25.95 -6.13 -9.16
N TYR A 265 -26.35 -4.88 -8.87
CA TYR A 265 -25.98 -4.20 -7.63
C TYR A 265 -26.41 -5.01 -6.40
N ARG A 266 -27.67 -5.47 -6.35
CA ARG A 266 -28.20 -6.28 -5.24
C ARG A 266 -27.47 -7.61 -5.09
N GLN A 267 -27.17 -8.27 -6.20
CA GLN A 267 -26.40 -9.52 -6.19
C GLN A 267 -25.00 -9.31 -5.62
N VAL A 268 -24.31 -8.24 -6.05
CA VAL A 268 -23.00 -7.89 -5.53
C VAL A 268 -23.07 -7.56 -4.04
N GLN A 269 -24.12 -6.89 -3.55
CA GLN A 269 -24.29 -6.64 -2.10
C GLN A 269 -24.43 -7.95 -1.31
N GLN A 270 -25.15 -8.93 -1.82
CA GLN A 270 -25.23 -10.27 -1.20
C GLN A 270 -23.87 -10.95 -1.17
N GLN A 271 -23.09 -10.87 -2.27
CA GLN A 271 -21.73 -11.43 -2.34
C GLN A 271 -20.78 -10.74 -1.34
N ILE A 272 -20.90 -9.43 -1.16
CA ILE A 272 -20.13 -8.69 -0.14
C ILE A 272 -20.46 -9.24 1.25
N THR A 273 -21.75 -9.44 1.58
CA THR A 273 -22.17 -10.02 2.86
C THR A 273 -21.60 -11.42 3.08
N GLN A 274 -21.65 -12.29 2.06
CA GLN A 274 -21.06 -13.63 2.13
C GLN A 274 -19.54 -13.59 2.33
N CYS A 275 -18.87 -12.65 1.65
CA CYS A 275 -17.44 -12.44 1.81
C CYS A 275 -17.11 -11.96 3.22
N ASP A 276 -17.91 -11.06 3.80
CA ASP A 276 -17.77 -10.56 5.17
C ASP A 276 -17.87 -11.68 6.21
N LEU A 277 -18.84 -12.58 6.06
CA LEU A 277 -18.97 -13.79 6.89
C LEU A 277 -17.75 -14.72 6.76
N SER A 278 -17.20 -14.86 5.56
CA SER A 278 -16.00 -15.68 5.32
C SER A 278 -14.76 -15.05 5.94
N ILE A 279 -14.63 -13.73 5.91
CA ILE A 279 -13.57 -12.98 6.59
C ILE A 279 -13.68 -13.17 8.11
N GLU A 280 -14.87 -13.04 8.67
CA GLU A 280 -15.10 -13.22 10.11
C GLU A 280 -14.72 -14.64 10.57
N LYS A 281 -15.17 -15.68 9.82
CA LYS A 281 -14.77 -17.07 10.08
C LYS A 281 -13.25 -17.27 10.02
N GLN A 282 -12.58 -16.62 9.07
CA GLN A 282 -11.10 -16.70 8.97
C GLN A 282 -10.42 -16.01 10.15
N LEU A 283 -10.90 -14.84 10.57
CA LEU A 283 -10.37 -14.12 11.73
C LEU A 283 -10.61 -14.90 13.05
N ALA A 284 -11.77 -15.55 13.19
CA ALA A 284 -12.06 -16.38 14.35
C ALA A 284 -11.09 -17.57 14.52
N LYS A 285 -10.60 -18.14 13.39
CA LYS A 285 -9.64 -19.24 13.38
C LYS A 285 -8.19 -18.80 13.65
N MET A 286 -7.89 -17.50 13.56
CA MET A 286 -6.54 -17.00 13.77
C MET A 286 -6.22 -16.94 15.26
N THR A 287 -5.01 -17.38 15.63
CA THR A 287 -4.51 -17.38 17.00
C THR A 287 -4.30 -15.97 17.52
N ASP A 288 -4.41 -15.83 18.83
CA ASP A 288 -4.16 -14.59 19.55
C ASP A 288 -2.69 -14.18 19.46
N CYS A 289 -2.45 -12.89 19.61
CA CYS A 289 -1.08 -12.38 19.73
C CYS A 289 -0.37 -13.08 20.91
N LYS A 290 0.83 -13.62 20.67
CA LYS A 290 1.61 -14.40 21.66
C LYS A 290 2.19 -13.57 22.82
N ASN A 291 1.79 -12.32 23.02
CA ASN A 291 2.17 -11.51 24.17
C ASN A 291 1.07 -11.51 25.24
N PRO A 292 1.12 -12.42 26.25
CA PRO A 292 0.09 -12.52 27.29
C PRO A 292 0.17 -11.39 28.32
N SER A 293 1.06 -10.42 28.18
CA SER A 293 1.37 -9.48 29.26
C SER A 293 0.37 -8.33 29.44
N GLN A 294 -0.71 -8.22 28.67
CA GLN A 294 -1.78 -7.24 28.91
C GLN A 294 -3.12 -7.71 28.30
N ALA A 295 -3.73 -8.70 28.89
CA ALA A 295 -5.18 -8.83 28.88
C ALA A 295 -5.73 -7.66 29.75
N ALA A 296 -5.72 -6.46 29.22
CA ALA A 296 -6.47 -5.34 29.80
C ALA A 296 -7.95 -5.69 29.63
N GLU A 297 -8.66 -5.76 30.76
CA GLU A 297 -10.11 -5.87 30.84
C GLU A 297 -10.80 -4.92 29.86
N PRO A 298 -11.97 -5.27 29.33
CA PRO A 298 -12.72 -4.40 28.44
C PRO A 298 -13.11 -3.14 29.18
N THR A 299 -12.34 -2.08 28.99
CA THR A 299 -12.75 -0.73 29.43
C THR A 299 -13.98 -0.36 28.60
N PRO A 300 -15.11 -0.02 29.24
CA PRO A 300 -16.27 0.47 28.50
C PRO A 300 -15.87 1.71 27.70
N PRO A 301 -16.50 1.95 26.52
CA PRO A 301 -16.17 3.10 25.71
C PRO A 301 -16.36 4.37 26.54
N SER A 302 -15.28 5.09 26.77
CA SER A 302 -15.33 6.41 27.42
C SER A 302 -16.19 7.34 26.55
N GLN A 303 -17.40 7.60 27.01
CA GLN A 303 -18.20 8.74 26.62
C GLN A 303 -17.43 9.97 27.13
N ASP A 304 -16.95 10.77 26.22
CA ASP A 304 -16.64 12.18 26.26
C ASP A 304 -15.40 12.50 25.42
N LEU A 305 -15.64 12.63 24.14
CA LEU A 305 -14.76 13.45 23.29
C LEU A 305 -15.60 14.64 22.81
N GLY A 306 -15.21 15.82 23.28
CA GLY A 306 -15.81 17.13 23.11
C GLY A 306 -16.58 17.35 21.82
N ALA A 307 -17.76 17.93 21.98
CA ALA A 307 -18.71 18.28 20.94
C ALA A 307 -18.18 19.31 19.94
N GLY A 308 -17.32 18.82 19.01
CA GLY A 308 -17.19 19.43 17.70
C GLY A 308 -18.38 18.99 16.86
N LYS A 309 -19.10 19.91 16.23
CA LYS A 309 -20.22 19.68 15.32
C LYS A 309 -19.82 18.74 14.18
N SER A 310 -19.76 17.46 14.45
CA SER A 310 -19.50 16.37 13.52
C SER A 310 -20.83 15.74 13.18
N GLY A 311 -21.16 15.69 11.90
CA GLY A 311 -22.35 15.02 11.40
C GLY A 311 -22.50 13.64 12.04
N LYS A 312 -23.72 13.29 12.48
CA LYS A 312 -24.07 12.06 13.19
C LYS A 312 -23.46 10.85 12.47
N ARG A 313 -22.42 10.25 13.06
CA ARG A 313 -21.88 8.95 12.62
C ARG A 313 -23.03 7.94 12.67
N LYS A 314 -23.23 7.18 11.58
CA LYS A 314 -24.08 5.99 11.62
C LYS A 314 -23.55 5.07 12.72
N PRO A 315 -24.41 4.45 13.54
CA PRO A 315 -23.94 3.45 14.49
C PRO A 315 -23.18 2.35 13.76
N PRO A 316 -22.10 1.81 14.34
CA PRO A 316 -21.36 0.72 13.71
C PRO A 316 -22.30 -0.47 13.46
N VAL A 317 -22.22 -1.07 12.28
CA VAL A 317 -22.95 -2.28 11.94
C VAL A 317 -22.45 -3.41 12.86
N ALA A 318 -23.30 -4.31 13.27
CA ALA A 318 -22.94 -5.44 14.16
C ALA A 318 -21.67 -6.18 13.71
N LEU A 319 -21.48 -6.33 12.40
CA LEU A 319 -20.26 -6.89 11.80
C LEU A 319 -19.00 -6.05 12.11
N GLU A 320 -19.06 -4.72 12.11
CA GLU A 320 -17.89 -3.87 12.42
C GLU A 320 -17.46 -4.01 13.89
N ILE A 321 -18.41 -4.24 14.80
CA ILE A 321 -18.12 -4.47 16.23
C ILE A 321 -17.41 -5.81 16.41
N SER A 322 -17.90 -6.87 15.76
CA SER A 322 -17.27 -8.20 15.79
C SER A 322 -15.86 -8.16 15.19
N LEU A 323 -15.70 -7.54 14.03
CA LEU A 323 -14.38 -7.38 13.38
C LEU A 323 -13.39 -6.59 14.26
N ALA A 324 -13.83 -5.54 14.95
CA ALA A 324 -12.97 -4.75 15.83
C ALA A 324 -12.41 -5.60 16.98
N GLY A 325 -13.25 -6.46 17.59
CA GLY A 325 -12.82 -7.40 18.62
C GLY A 325 -11.78 -8.40 18.13
N HIS A 326 -12.01 -9.03 16.98
CA HIS A 326 -11.05 -9.95 16.37
C HIS A 326 -9.73 -9.27 16.02
N LEU A 327 -9.76 -8.06 15.43
CA LEU A 327 -8.56 -7.32 15.07
C LEU A 327 -7.72 -6.94 16.28
N LYS A 328 -8.36 -6.48 17.37
CA LYS A 328 -7.69 -6.17 18.63
C LYS A 328 -7.02 -7.44 19.21
N ARG A 329 -7.70 -8.57 19.25
CA ARG A 329 -7.21 -9.87 19.73
C ARG A 329 -5.98 -10.33 18.93
N ILE A 330 -6.07 -10.30 17.59
CA ILE A 330 -5.02 -10.80 16.69
C ILE A 330 -3.78 -9.88 16.69
N LEU A 331 -3.98 -8.56 16.72
CA LEU A 331 -2.90 -7.56 16.71
C LEU A 331 -2.30 -7.33 18.11
N GLY A 332 -3.00 -7.71 19.19
CA GLY A 332 -2.63 -7.40 20.57
C GLY A 332 -2.79 -5.93 20.95
N VAL A 333 -3.34 -5.10 20.04
CA VAL A 333 -3.51 -3.65 20.24
C VAL A 333 -4.72 -3.13 19.48
N ASP A 334 -5.39 -2.15 20.05
CA ASP A 334 -6.51 -1.46 19.41
C ASP A 334 -5.99 -0.30 18.55
N LEU A 335 -5.94 -0.51 17.23
CA LEU A 335 -5.54 0.52 16.28
C LEU A 335 -6.69 1.48 15.88
N THR A 336 -7.94 1.22 16.30
CA THR A 336 -9.08 2.12 16.01
C THR A 336 -8.98 3.42 16.77
N THR A 337 -8.22 3.45 17.87
CA THR A 337 -7.89 4.62 18.64
C THR A 337 -7.04 5.66 17.89
N ILE A 338 -6.35 5.23 16.81
CA ILE A 338 -5.54 6.14 16.00
C ILE A 338 -6.46 6.95 15.07
N PRO A 339 -6.44 8.29 15.13
CA PRO A 339 -7.24 9.13 14.24
C PRO A 339 -7.04 8.77 12.77
N GLY A 340 -8.13 8.63 12.02
CA GLY A 340 -8.11 8.32 10.58
C GLY A 340 -8.06 6.84 10.22
N LEU A 341 -7.97 5.93 11.20
CA LEU A 341 -8.09 4.49 10.97
C LEU A 341 -9.47 3.99 11.43
N ASN A 342 -10.17 3.32 10.54
CA ASN A 342 -11.40 2.58 10.84
C ASN A 342 -11.14 1.07 10.79
N VAL A 343 -12.12 0.28 11.22
CA VAL A 343 -12.04 -1.19 11.27
C VAL A 343 -11.63 -1.79 9.93
N LEU A 344 -12.22 -1.34 8.82
CA LEU A 344 -11.91 -1.85 7.47
C LEU A 344 -10.49 -1.47 7.00
N ALA A 345 -10.01 -0.30 7.40
CA ALA A 345 -8.62 0.11 7.13
C ALA A 345 -7.63 -0.79 7.88
N ILE A 346 -7.93 -1.10 9.16
CA ILE A 346 -7.11 -1.99 9.99
C ILE A 346 -7.14 -3.43 9.45
N LEU A 347 -8.31 -3.93 9.04
CA LEU A 347 -8.44 -5.22 8.38
C LEU A 347 -7.56 -5.30 7.12
N THR A 348 -7.59 -4.25 6.30
CA THR A 348 -6.73 -4.17 5.11
C THR A 348 -5.25 -4.14 5.49
N LEU A 349 -4.87 -3.38 6.52
CA LEU A 349 -3.49 -3.36 7.02
C LEU A 349 -3.06 -4.75 7.48
N LEU A 350 -3.84 -5.41 8.36
CA LEU A 350 -3.56 -6.76 8.83
C LEU A 350 -3.37 -7.74 7.66
N SER A 351 -4.27 -7.73 6.70
CA SER A 351 -4.21 -8.63 5.54
C SER A 351 -2.95 -8.41 4.66
N GLU A 352 -2.39 -7.20 4.64
CA GLU A 352 -1.22 -6.88 3.81
C GLU A 352 0.12 -6.97 4.57
N ILE A 353 0.16 -6.72 5.87
CA ILE A 353 1.41 -6.72 6.67
C ILE A 353 1.53 -7.92 7.60
N GLY A 354 0.43 -8.56 7.98
CA GLY A 354 0.41 -9.61 9.00
C GLY A 354 0.65 -9.07 10.41
N THR A 355 0.96 -9.98 11.35
CA THR A 355 1.21 -9.66 12.75
C THR A 355 2.69 -9.66 13.11
N ASN A 356 3.52 -10.38 12.35
CA ASN A 356 4.94 -10.57 12.64
C ASN A 356 5.78 -9.37 12.18
N MET A 357 6.01 -8.42 13.09
CA MET A 357 6.86 -7.24 12.83
C MET A 357 8.36 -7.55 12.81
N ALA A 358 8.81 -8.71 13.26
CA ALA A 358 10.23 -9.10 13.25
C ALA A 358 10.79 -9.28 11.83
N LYS A 359 9.92 -9.46 10.82
CA LYS A 359 10.32 -9.50 9.40
C LYS A 359 10.99 -8.21 8.91
N TRP A 360 10.85 -7.11 9.63
CA TRP A 360 11.54 -5.84 9.35
C TRP A 360 12.46 -5.47 10.52
N ARG A 361 13.72 -5.17 10.22
CA ARG A 361 14.73 -4.81 11.23
C ARG A 361 14.26 -3.68 12.18
N ASN A 362 13.53 -2.70 11.67
CA ASN A 362 12.98 -1.57 12.43
C ASN A 362 11.83 -0.88 11.66
N ASP A 363 11.20 0.10 12.31
CA ASP A 363 10.13 0.92 11.75
C ASP A 363 10.54 1.66 10.47
N LYS A 364 11.79 2.08 10.35
CA LYS A 364 12.32 2.77 9.14
C LYS A 364 12.39 1.80 7.96
N ALA A 365 12.81 0.55 8.19
CA ALA A 365 12.84 -0.50 7.17
C ALA A 365 11.41 -0.85 6.72
N PHE A 366 10.46 -0.96 7.65
CA PHE A 366 9.05 -1.22 7.39
C PHE A 366 8.42 -0.14 6.48
N VAL A 367 8.55 1.14 6.81
CA VAL A 367 7.98 2.21 5.98
C VAL A 367 8.74 2.41 4.66
N SER A 368 10.02 2.03 4.61
CA SER A 368 10.79 1.98 3.36
C SER A 368 10.28 0.87 2.43
N TRP A 369 9.98 -0.31 2.97
CA TRP A 369 9.35 -1.40 2.22
C TRP A 369 8.02 -0.95 1.61
N MET A 370 7.19 -0.21 2.34
CA MET A 370 5.92 0.35 1.83
C MET A 370 6.11 1.48 0.79
N GLY A 371 7.33 1.94 0.51
CA GLY A 371 7.58 3.07 -0.39
C GLY A 371 7.14 4.42 0.18
N LEU A 372 7.12 4.57 1.52
CA LEU A 372 6.78 5.83 2.20
C LEU A 372 8.02 6.62 2.64
N SER A 373 9.21 6.09 2.41
CA SER A 373 10.47 6.77 2.71
C SER A 373 11.09 7.39 1.46
N PRO A 374 11.81 8.52 1.59
CA PRO A 374 12.60 9.08 0.49
C PRO A 374 13.65 8.05 0.01
N ASN A 375 13.81 7.96 -1.30
CA ASN A 375 14.87 7.18 -1.94
C ASN A 375 15.91 8.16 -2.51
N ASN A 376 16.77 8.66 -1.63
CA ASN A 376 17.74 9.68 -1.99
C ASN A 376 18.76 9.13 -2.99
N LYS A 377 18.85 9.77 -4.16
CA LYS A 377 19.95 9.59 -5.10
C LYS A 377 20.96 10.69 -4.82
N ILE A 378 22.17 10.28 -4.43
CA ILE A 378 23.26 11.21 -4.05
C ILE A 378 24.41 10.99 -5.00
N SER A 379 24.96 12.08 -5.54
CA SER A 379 26.21 12.10 -6.31
C SER A 379 27.12 13.16 -5.72
N GLY A 380 28.32 12.76 -5.32
CA GLY A 380 29.16 13.57 -4.46
C GLY A 380 28.38 13.90 -3.17
N GLN A 381 28.49 15.05 -2.62
CA GLN A 381 27.71 15.45 -1.43
C GLN A 381 26.32 16.03 -1.75
N ARG A 382 25.91 16.02 -3.03
CA ARG A 382 24.65 16.64 -3.48
C ARG A 382 23.53 15.62 -3.65
N VAL A 383 22.37 15.90 -3.06
CA VAL A 383 21.15 15.11 -3.26
C VAL A 383 20.53 15.46 -4.61
N LEU A 384 20.57 14.54 -5.58
CA LEU A 384 19.99 14.71 -6.91
C LEU A 384 18.48 14.51 -6.92
N SER A 385 17.95 13.60 -6.09
CA SER A 385 16.53 13.33 -5.97
C SER A 385 16.19 12.71 -4.63
N SER A 386 15.05 13.12 -4.04
CA SER A 386 14.50 12.55 -2.82
C SER A 386 13.11 11.93 -3.04
N ARG A 387 12.78 11.57 -4.29
CA ARG A 387 11.49 10.93 -4.61
C ARG A 387 11.39 9.58 -3.92
N THR A 388 10.19 9.22 -3.45
CA THR A 388 9.91 7.88 -2.94
C THR A 388 9.94 6.85 -4.07
N ARG A 389 10.21 5.58 -3.73
CA ARG A 389 10.11 4.49 -4.72
C ARG A 389 8.67 4.37 -5.24
N LYS A 390 8.51 4.10 -6.54
CA LYS A 390 7.21 3.73 -7.10
C LYS A 390 6.91 2.28 -6.72
N VAL A 391 6.06 2.09 -5.74
CA VAL A 391 5.64 0.76 -5.25
C VAL A 391 4.12 0.73 -5.20
N VAL A 392 3.52 -0.31 -5.76
CA VAL A 392 2.10 -0.61 -5.60
C VAL A 392 1.94 -1.39 -4.29
N ASN A 393 1.59 -0.69 -3.22
CA ASN A 393 1.41 -1.27 -1.89
C ASN A 393 0.10 -0.79 -1.28
N ARG A 394 -0.83 -1.72 -1.03
CA ARG A 394 -2.17 -1.40 -0.50
C ARG A 394 -2.13 -0.86 0.92
N ALA A 395 -1.24 -1.36 1.78
CA ALA A 395 -1.05 -0.80 3.12
C ALA A 395 -0.62 0.67 3.07
N ALA A 396 0.32 1.02 2.16
CA ALA A 396 0.71 2.41 1.96
C ALA A 396 -0.44 3.29 1.45
N THR A 397 -1.34 2.74 0.63
CA THR A 397 -2.54 3.47 0.15
C THR A 397 -3.48 3.77 1.31
N ILE A 398 -3.76 2.79 2.17
CA ILE A 398 -4.58 2.99 3.38
C ILE A 398 -3.95 4.06 4.29
N LEU A 399 -2.64 4.00 4.52
CA LEU A 399 -1.96 5.01 5.36
C LEU A 399 -1.99 6.42 4.75
N ARG A 400 -1.96 6.55 3.42
CA ARG A 400 -2.14 7.85 2.76
C ARG A 400 -3.56 8.40 2.93
N LEU A 401 -4.58 7.54 2.81
CA LEU A 401 -5.98 7.92 3.07
C LEU A 401 -6.18 8.33 4.53
N ALA A 402 -5.65 7.54 5.48
CA ALA A 402 -5.67 7.88 6.89
C ALA A 402 -4.98 9.23 7.16
N ALA A 403 -3.84 9.50 6.54
CA ALA A 403 -3.12 10.77 6.66
C ALA A 403 -3.95 11.98 6.17
N MET A 404 -4.75 11.82 5.11
CA MET A 404 -5.67 12.88 4.63
C MET A 404 -6.79 13.14 5.62
N ILE A 405 -7.34 12.10 6.25
CA ILE A 405 -8.38 12.22 7.29
C ILE A 405 -7.80 12.90 8.53
N VAL A 406 -6.64 12.43 9.00
CA VAL A 406 -5.92 13.03 10.14
C VAL A 406 -5.68 14.53 9.95
N GLY A 407 -5.40 14.95 8.72
CA GLY A 407 -5.19 16.38 8.40
C GLY A 407 -6.38 17.30 8.75
N LYS A 408 -7.59 16.73 8.85
CA LYS A 408 -8.84 17.44 9.21
C LYS A 408 -9.13 17.38 10.70
N THR A 409 -8.37 16.64 11.51
CA THR A 409 -8.61 16.50 12.94
C THR A 409 -7.81 17.53 13.75
N ASN A 410 -8.35 17.88 14.93
CA ASN A 410 -7.64 18.75 15.89
C ASN A 410 -6.80 17.92 16.87
N THR A 411 -5.82 17.21 16.34
CA THR A 411 -4.92 16.29 17.07
C THR A 411 -3.47 16.62 16.78
N PRO A 412 -2.51 16.16 17.58
CA PRO A 412 -1.08 16.29 17.35
C PRO A 412 -0.63 15.77 15.97
N LEU A 413 -1.23 14.68 15.52
CA LEU A 413 -1.00 14.15 14.18
C LEU A 413 -1.56 15.08 13.09
N GLY A 414 -2.74 15.68 13.33
CA GLY A 414 -3.33 16.68 12.43
C GLY A 414 -2.49 17.97 12.35
N SER A 415 -1.99 18.44 13.47
CA SER A 415 -1.05 19.59 13.52
C SER A 415 0.25 19.28 12.75
N PHE A 416 0.78 18.07 12.89
CA PHE A 416 1.95 17.64 12.10
C PHE A 416 1.63 17.69 10.60
N TYR A 417 0.50 17.18 10.15
CA TYR A 417 0.09 17.21 8.74
C TYR A 417 -0.02 18.65 8.22
N ARG A 418 -0.74 19.54 8.94
CA ARG A 418 -0.94 20.94 8.53
C ARG A 418 0.39 21.67 8.39
N ARG A 419 1.31 21.51 9.34
CA ARG A 419 2.67 22.08 9.24
C ARG A 419 3.45 21.56 8.04
N LYS A 420 3.41 20.23 7.80
CA LYS A 420 4.07 19.64 6.62
C LYS A 420 3.43 20.08 5.31
N ARG A 421 2.12 20.33 5.30
CA ARG A 421 1.42 20.85 4.13
C ARG A 421 1.87 22.28 3.78
N ALA A 422 2.02 23.13 4.78
CA ALA A 422 2.53 24.50 4.60
C ALA A 422 4.00 24.52 4.08
N GLN A 423 4.84 23.57 4.55
CA GLN A 423 6.26 23.51 4.18
C GLN A 423 6.53 22.84 2.82
N LEU A 424 5.82 21.77 2.48
CA LEU A 424 6.17 20.84 1.41
C LEU A 424 5.09 20.69 0.33
N GLY A 425 3.91 21.28 0.55
CA GLY A 425 2.72 21.07 -0.27
C GLY A 425 1.97 19.77 0.08
N GLY A 426 0.74 19.63 -0.47
CA GLY A 426 -0.21 18.57 -0.11
C GLY A 426 0.32 17.14 -0.29
N PRO A 427 0.77 16.72 -1.51
CA PRO A 427 1.16 15.35 -1.76
C PRO A 427 2.34 14.85 -0.90
N LYS A 428 3.32 15.73 -0.65
CA LYS A 428 4.47 15.43 0.20
C LYS A 428 4.06 15.34 1.68
N ALA A 429 3.14 16.21 2.14
CA ALA A 429 2.60 16.17 3.51
C ALA A 429 1.83 14.88 3.77
N VAL A 430 0.98 14.42 2.84
CA VAL A 430 0.29 13.13 2.91
C VAL A 430 1.29 12.00 3.10
N THR A 431 2.34 11.96 2.27
CA THR A 431 3.35 10.89 2.34
C THR A 431 4.16 10.93 3.66
N ALA A 432 4.52 12.13 4.15
CA ALA A 432 5.24 12.29 5.40
C ALA A 432 4.39 11.86 6.61
N THR A 433 3.08 12.19 6.62
CA THR A 433 2.15 11.78 7.67
C THR A 433 1.86 10.28 7.60
N ALA A 434 1.65 9.72 6.41
CA ALA A 434 1.51 8.28 6.20
C ALA A 434 2.73 7.49 6.70
N ARG A 435 3.95 8.01 6.47
CA ARG A 435 5.18 7.46 7.03
C ARG A 435 5.17 7.49 8.56
N LYS A 436 4.77 8.60 9.18
CA LYS A 436 4.67 8.72 10.64
C LYS A 436 3.67 7.73 11.22
N LEU A 437 2.48 7.59 10.60
CA LEU A 437 1.49 6.59 10.95
C LEU A 437 2.04 5.15 10.82
N GLY A 438 2.75 4.85 9.74
CA GLY A 438 3.38 3.53 9.55
C GLY A 438 4.41 3.20 10.64
N CYS A 439 5.28 4.16 11.01
CA CYS A 439 6.22 3.97 12.12
C CYS A 439 5.50 3.75 13.46
N LEU A 440 4.41 4.49 13.71
CA LEU A 440 3.60 4.36 14.90
C LEU A 440 2.98 2.95 14.98
N ILE A 441 2.28 2.52 13.93
CA ILE A 441 1.63 1.20 13.87
C ILE A 441 2.65 0.07 14.07
N TYR A 442 3.82 0.16 13.42
CA TYR A 442 4.89 -0.82 13.60
C TYR A 442 5.28 -0.98 15.08
N ARG A 443 5.47 0.16 15.79
CA ARG A 443 5.88 0.16 17.20
C ARG A 443 4.77 -0.39 18.10
N LEU A 444 3.52 0.02 17.87
CA LEU A 444 2.37 -0.43 18.66
C LEU A 444 2.18 -1.94 18.53
N ILE A 445 2.19 -2.51 17.32
CA ILE A 445 2.05 -3.95 17.11
C ILE A 445 3.25 -4.70 17.69
N LYS A 446 4.48 -4.18 17.49
CA LYS A 446 5.70 -4.86 18.00
C LYS A 446 5.76 -4.92 19.51
N ASN A 447 5.34 -3.84 20.18
CA ASN A 447 5.46 -3.71 21.64
C ASN A 447 4.18 -4.12 22.38
N GLY A 448 3.07 -4.37 21.68
CA GLY A 448 1.77 -4.67 22.32
C GLY A 448 1.19 -3.51 23.14
N GLN A 449 1.63 -2.27 22.89
CA GLN A 449 1.21 -1.09 23.66
C GLN A 449 0.08 -0.36 22.96
N GLY A 450 -0.97 0.04 23.69
CA GLY A 450 -2.07 0.86 23.17
C GLY A 450 -1.59 2.25 22.71
N TYR A 451 -2.31 2.84 21.76
CA TYR A 451 -2.05 4.22 21.34
C TYR A 451 -2.56 5.19 22.42
N ASN A 452 -1.64 5.96 22.95
CA ASN A 452 -1.95 7.10 23.81
C ASN A 452 -1.60 8.38 23.03
N GLU A 453 -2.62 9.19 22.75
CA GLU A 453 -2.41 10.45 22.05
C GLU A 453 -1.85 11.48 23.04
N PRO A 454 -0.69 12.09 22.75
CA PRO A 454 -0.18 13.17 23.58
C PRO A 454 -1.17 14.33 23.62
N ASP A 455 -1.29 15.00 24.78
CA ASP A 455 -2.06 16.23 24.87
C ASP A 455 -1.54 17.27 23.87
N MET A 456 -2.49 18.05 23.28
CA MET A 456 -2.18 19.01 22.24
C MET A 456 -1.26 20.12 22.74
N HIS A 457 -1.50 20.61 23.95
CA HIS A 457 -0.68 21.65 24.56
C HIS A 457 0.76 21.17 24.80
N THR A 458 0.94 19.99 25.38
CA THR A 458 2.24 19.35 25.56
C THR A 458 2.98 19.14 24.23
N TYR A 459 2.25 18.77 23.19
CA TYR A 459 2.82 18.58 21.87
C TYR A 459 3.29 19.91 21.24
N GLU A 460 2.52 20.98 21.39
CA GLU A 460 2.87 22.29 20.88
C GLU A 460 4.05 22.91 21.64
N LEU A 461 4.12 22.74 22.95
CA LEU A 461 5.28 23.14 23.75
C LEU A 461 6.56 22.44 23.27
N LYS A 462 6.55 21.11 23.16
CA LYS A 462 7.68 20.35 22.64
C LYS A 462 8.11 20.79 21.23
N TYR A 463 7.15 21.18 20.40
CA TYR A 463 7.44 21.68 19.07
C TYR A 463 8.07 23.07 19.10
N LYS A 464 7.59 23.96 19.96
CA LYS A 464 8.17 25.29 20.21
C LYS A 464 9.63 25.15 20.63
N ASP A 465 9.92 24.28 21.60
CA ASP A 465 11.27 24.01 22.07
C ASP A 465 12.20 23.50 20.96
N GLN A 466 11.71 22.60 20.09
CA GLN A 466 12.47 22.11 18.94
C GLN A 466 12.83 23.25 17.95
N ILE A 467 11.88 24.18 17.72
CA ILE A 467 12.13 25.36 16.87
C ILE A 467 13.17 26.24 17.52
N LEU A 468 13.02 26.59 18.81
CA LEU A 468 13.95 27.44 19.53
C LEU A 468 15.37 26.85 19.53
N ASN A 469 15.50 25.55 19.79
CA ASN A 469 16.79 24.86 19.73
C ASN A 469 17.41 24.87 18.33
N SER A 470 16.58 24.77 17.29
CA SER A 470 17.05 24.86 15.89
C SER A 470 17.52 26.29 15.55
N LEU A 471 16.79 27.29 16.02
CA LEU A 471 17.15 28.71 15.85
C LEU A 471 18.43 29.04 16.60
N ARG A 472 18.59 28.60 17.87
CA ARG A 472 19.82 28.78 18.66
C ARG A 472 21.03 28.18 17.93
N LYS A 473 20.92 26.92 17.42
CA LYS A 473 21.98 26.29 16.65
C LYS A 473 22.36 27.09 15.41
N ARG A 474 21.38 27.66 14.71
CA ARG A 474 21.67 28.52 13.54
C ARG A 474 22.30 29.85 13.93
N ALA A 475 21.79 30.51 14.96
CA ALA A 475 22.36 31.76 15.47
C ALA A 475 23.82 31.56 15.85
N ASN A 476 24.13 30.53 16.62
CA ASN A 476 25.49 30.19 17.02
C ASN A 476 26.43 29.92 15.83
N THR A 477 25.94 29.34 14.72
CA THR A 477 26.75 29.13 13.51
C THR A 477 27.20 30.43 12.87
N PHE A 478 26.47 31.52 13.10
CA PHE A 478 26.79 32.87 12.58
C PHE A 478 27.40 33.80 13.68
N GLY A 479 27.69 33.27 14.89
CA GLY A 479 28.23 34.04 15.98
C GLY A 479 27.21 34.87 16.78
N PHE A 480 25.91 34.59 16.63
CA PHE A 480 24.84 35.25 17.37
C PHE A 480 24.23 34.31 18.42
N ASP A 481 23.72 34.88 19.51
CA ASP A 481 22.91 34.14 20.48
C ASP A 481 21.43 34.59 20.42
N LEU A 482 20.53 33.69 20.81
CA LEU A 482 19.09 33.94 20.83
C LEU A 482 18.65 34.32 22.25
N VAL A 483 18.28 35.58 22.44
CA VAL A 483 17.80 36.11 23.72
C VAL A 483 16.28 36.26 23.70
N GLU A 484 15.62 35.88 24.79
CA GLU A 484 14.17 36.02 24.94
C GLU A 484 13.82 37.50 25.19
N LEU A 485 12.92 38.06 24.38
CA LEU A 485 12.43 39.42 24.57
C LEU A 485 11.56 39.49 25.84
N PRO A 486 11.69 40.58 26.64
CA PRO A 486 10.80 40.77 27.77
C PRO A 486 9.31 40.78 27.27
N LYS A 487 8.44 40.08 27.98
CA LYS A 487 7.02 40.09 27.66
C LYS A 487 6.53 41.54 27.83
N ALA A 488 5.93 42.10 26.77
CA ALA A 488 5.20 43.33 26.87
C ALA A 488 4.09 43.15 27.94
N ALA A 489 4.11 44.03 28.91
CA ALA A 489 3.16 44.04 30.04
C ALA A 489 1.72 44.32 29.55
#